data_4c278367060a8498c6f570c32466b818
#
_entry.id   4c278367060a8498c6f570c32466b818
#
_cell.length_a   1.000
_cell.length_b   1.000
_cell.length_c   1.000
_cell.angle_alpha   90.00
_cell.angle_beta   90.00
_cell.angle_gamma   90.00
#
_symmetry.space_group_name_H-M   'P 1'
#
loop_
_entity.id
_entity.type
_entity.pdbx_description
1 polymer ?
#
loop_
_entity_poly.entity_id
_entity_poly.type
_entity_poly.pdbx_seq_one_letter_code
_entity_poly.pdbx_strand_id
1 'polypeptide(L)'
;MEVELLKKYGSVSPGKIENLDGTTETVDFRFSTAIRFYHNMEDADFPLHWHAPGEIISPIEGTYTVTIAGKTVTLQPHDVLIIASGELHSIRAPNTGERYIMNYSVSYFHQIQDMAELFNTFYPFRLVTRQEDPELADQLFAVLAQIEGEYFSTNC
;
A
#
# COMPACT_ATOMS: atom_id res chain seq x y z
N MET A 1 23.99 -1.58 -8.20
CA MET A 1 23.47 -1.62 -6.82
C MET A 1 22.50 -0.49 -6.53
N GLU A 2 22.89 0.76 -6.74
CA GLU A 2 22.01 1.93 -6.48
C GLU A 2 20.75 1.96 -7.38
N VAL A 3 20.88 1.65 -8.67
CA VAL A 3 19.75 1.60 -9.62
C VAL A 3 18.79 0.43 -9.33
N GLU A 4 19.33 -0.66 -8.81
CA GLU A 4 18.53 -1.86 -8.48
C GLU A 4 17.76 -1.67 -7.16
N LEU A 5 18.36 -0.99 -6.19
CA LEU A 5 17.72 -0.54 -4.96
C LEU A 5 16.61 0.47 -5.25
N LEU A 6 16.85 1.45 -6.13
CA LEU A 6 15.85 2.43 -6.56
C LEU A 6 14.66 1.79 -7.28
N LYS A 7 14.88 0.70 -8.02
CA LYS A 7 13.78 -0.06 -8.65
C LYS A 7 12.95 -0.83 -7.63
N LYS A 8 13.61 -1.39 -6.61
CA LYS A 8 12.97 -2.22 -5.60
C LYS A 8 12.23 -1.38 -4.55
N TYR A 9 12.83 -0.30 -4.09
CA TYR A 9 12.32 0.45 -2.94
C TYR A 9 11.54 1.71 -3.31
N GLY A 10 11.44 2.02 -4.61
CA GLY A 10 10.84 3.26 -5.08
C GLY A 10 11.75 4.46 -4.84
N SER A 11 11.84 5.35 -5.79
CA SER A 11 12.59 6.61 -5.62
C SER A 11 11.65 7.68 -5.09
N VAL A 12 11.56 7.84 -3.80
CA VAL A 12 11.08 9.08 -3.23
C VAL A 12 12.29 9.78 -2.65
N SER A 13 12.68 10.90 -3.24
CA SER A 13 13.70 11.77 -2.63
C SER A 13 13.17 12.24 -1.28
N PRO A 14 13.98 12.20 -0.21
CA PRO A 14 13.55 12.72 1.08
C PRO A 14 12.96 14.12 0.96
N GLY A 15 11.73 14.30 1.40
CA GLY A 15 11.04 15.58 1.44
C GLY A 15 10.28 15.99 0.16
N LYS A 16 10.24 15.17 -0.89
CA LYS A 16 9.45 15.44 -2.09
C LYS A 16 8.52 14.28 -2.40
N ILE A 17 7.22 14.50 -2.19
CA ILE A 17 6.19 13.56 -2.61
C ILE A 17 5.91 13.83 -4.08
N GLU A 18 6.34 12.93 -4.94
CA GLU A 18 6.06 12.99 -6.36
C GLU A 18 4.57 12.73 -6.62
N ASN A 19 4.03 13.37 -7.66
CA ASN A 19 2.65 13.19 -8.12
C ASN A 19 1.54 13.61 -7.14
N LEU A 20 1.85 14.39 -6.12
CA LEU A 20 0.86 14.96 -5.22
C LEU A 20 0.57 16.42 -5.59
N ASP A 21 -0.70 16.72 -5.91
CA ASP A 21 -1.23 18.05 -6.13
C ASP A 21 -2.33 18.34 -5.11
N GLY A 22 -2.02 19.20 -4.14
CA GLY A 22 -2.90 19.41 -3.00
C GLY A 22 -3.11 18.13 -2.20
N THR A 23 -4.31 17.56 -2.24
CA THR A 23 -4.64 16.27 -1.63
C THR A 23 -4.85 15.15 -2.66
N THR A 24 -4.66 15.42 -3.94
CA THR A 24 -4.83 14.44 -5.01
C THR A 24 -3.49 13.85 -5.41
N GLU A 25 -3.33 12.56 -5.25
CA GLU A 25 -2.19 11.80 -5.74
C GLU A 25 -2.52 11.12 -7.06
N THR A 26 -1.62 11.25 -8.04
CA THR A 26 -1.67 10.46 -9.27
C THR A 26 -0.77 9.25 -9.14
N VAL A 27 -1.35 8.07 -9.24
CA VAL A 27 -0.60 6.80 -9.20
C VAL A 27 -0.30 6.33 -10.60
N ASP A 28 0.98 6.22 -10.94
CA ASP A 28 1.45 5.70 -12.21
C ASP A 28 1.67 4.19 -12.12
N PHE A 29 0.86 3.42 -12.85
CA PHE A 29 1.09 1.98 -12.98
C PHE A 29 2.25 1.72 -13.94
N ARG A 30 3.27 1.02 -13.45
CA ARG A 30 4.43 0.66 -14.24
C ARG A 30 4.27 -0.72 -14.88
N PHE A 31 5.04 -0.96 -15.94
CA PHE A 31 5.14 -2.27 -16.58
C PHE A 31 3.84 -2.79 -17.19
N SER A 32 2.92 -1.90 -17.54
CA SER A 32 1.60 -2.28 -18.08
C SER A 32 0.82 -3.24 -17.17
N THR A 33 1.02 -3.14 -15.86
CA THR A 33 0.32 -3.94 -14.86
C THR A 33 -0.87 -3.18 -14.26
N ALA A 34 -1.76 -3.90 -13.62
CA ALA A 34 -2.87 -3.32 -12.87
C ALA A 34 -2.52 -2.99 -11.41
N ILE A 35 -1.25 -3.09 -11.06
CA ILE A 35 -0.74 -2.81 -9.71
C ILE A 35 0.50 -1.91 -9.76
N ARG A 36 0.71 -1.16 -8.69
CA ARG A 36 1.96 -0.46 -8.37
C ARG A 36 2.43 -0.95 -7.02
N PHE A 37 3.64 -1.50 -6.96
CA PHE A 37 4.19 -2.07 -5.74
C PHE A 37 5.38 -1.25 -5.25
N TYR A 38 5.42 -0.98 -3.94
CA TYR A 38 6.51 -0.32 -3.25
C TYR A 38 6.98 -1.17 -2.08
N HIS A 39 8.28 -1.26 -1.92
CA HIS A 39 8.91 -1.76 -0.71
C HIS A 39 9.71 -0.59 -0.13
N ASN A 40 9.10 0.14 0.80
CA ASN A 40 9.66 1.36 1.37
C ASN A 40 10.43 1.08 2.64
N MET A 41 11.64 1.63 2.71
CA MET A 41 12.49 1.65 3.90
C MET A 41 12.65 3.08 4.46
N GLU A 42 11.76 3.99 4.06
CA GLU A 42 11.80 5.39 4.45
C GLU A 42 11.01 5.63 5.73
N ASP A 43 11.50 6.58 6.50
CA ASP A 43 10.87 7.10 7.71
C ASP A 43 9.94 8.30 7.44
N ALA A 44 9.53 8.48 6.19
CA ALA A 44 8.74 9.62 5.77
C ALA A 44 7.24 9.40 6.03
N ASP A 45 6.64 10.39 6.68
CA ASP A 45 5.19 10.52 6.76
C ASP A 45 4.62 10.81 5.36
N PHE A 46 3.40 10.34 5.11
CA PHE A 46 2.65 10.70 3.93
C PHE A 46 1.45 11.58 4.33
N PRO A 47 1.35 12.82 3.80
CA PRO A 47 0.30 13.74 4.21
C PRO A 47 -1.08 13.27 3.75
N LEU A 48 -2.12 13.96 4.21
CA LEU A 48 -3.50 13.68 3.82
C LEU A 48 -3.65 13.77 2.31
N HIS A 49 -4.11 12.68 1.71
CA HIS A 49 -4.26 12.53 0.26
C HIS A 49 -5.32 11.49 -0.09
N TRP A 50 -5.71 11.46 -1.34
CA TRP A 50 -6.53 10.41 -1.94
C TRP A 50 -6.06 10.10 -3.36
N HIS A 51 -6.38 8.93 -3.84
CA HIS A 51 -6.11 8.48 -5.21
C HIS A 51 -7.21 7.52 -5.70
N ALA A 52 -7.36 7.40 -7.01
CA ALA A 52 -8.36 6.52 -7.61
C ALA A 52 -8.11 5.03 -7.38
N PRO A 53 -6.87 4.52 -7.46
CA PRO A 53 -6.60 3.13 -7.06
C PRO A 53 -6.93 2.85 -5.59
N GLY A 54 -7.22 1.59 -5.28
CA GLY A 54 -7.18 1.10 -3.91
C GLY A 54 -5.74 0.95 -3.43
N GLU A 55 -5.54 0.78 -2.14
CA GLU A 55 -4.21 0.65 -1.53
C GLU A 55 -4.18 -0.43 -0.45
N ILE A 56 -3.11 -1.20 -0.43
CA ILE A 56 -2.83 -2.15 0.64
C ILE A 56 -1.52 -1.74 1.30
N ILE A 57 -1.54 -1.62 2.63
CA ILE A 57 -0.37 -1.28 3.46
C ILE A 57 -0.13 -2.42 4.43
N SER A 58 1.12 -2.90 4.50
CA SER A 58 1.53 -3.89 5.48
C SER A 58 2.95 -3.62 5.98
N PRO A 59 3.13 -3.27 7.26
CA PRO A 59 4.46 -3.07 7.79
C PRO A 59 5.25 -4.39 7.84
N ILE A 60 6.52 -4.32 7.51
CA ILE A 60 7.50 -5.39 7.69
C ILE A 60 8.19 -5.20 9.03
N GLU A 61 8.59 -3.95 9.30
CA GLU A 61 9.25 -3.53 10.54
C GLU A 61 8.73 -2.15 10.95
N GLY A 62 8.60 -1.94 12.25
CA GLY A 62 8.12 -0.69 12.81
C GLY A 62 6.60 -0.57 12.86
N THR A 63 6.12 0.40 13.62
CA THR A 63 4.71 0.68 13.83
C THR A 63 4.29 1.91 13.02
N TYR A 64 3.29 1.75 12.18
CA TYR A 64 2.72 2.82 11.37
C TYR A 64 1.35 3.22 11.89
N THR A 65 1.02 4.49 11.77
CA THR A 65 -0.30 5.01 12.13
C THR A 65 -0.97 5.59 10.89
N VAL A 66 -2.18 5.15 10.61
CA VAL A 66 -2.96 5.62 9.45
C VAL A 66 -4.23 6.28 9.95
N THR A 67 -4.48 7.51 9.51
CA THR A 67 -5.75 8.20 9.74
C THR A 67 -6.59 8.11 8.47
N ILE A 68 -7.78 7.52 8.60
CA ILE A 68 -8.67 7.23 7.48
C ILE A 68 -10.13 7.20 7.96
N ALA A 69 -11.04 7.77 7.17
CA ALA A 69 -12.48 7.78 7.47
C ALA A 69 -12.81 8.28 8.90
N GLY A 70 -12.08 9.28 9.38
CA GLY A 70 -12.23 9.83 10.72
C GLY A 70 -11.73 8.95 11.87
N LYS A 71 -11.01 7.88 11.55
CA LYS A 71 -10.43 6.94 12.51
C LYS A 71 -8.91 6.93 12.39
N THR A 72 -8.25 6.65 13.50
CA THR A 72 -6.81 6.41 13.54
C THR A 72 -6.56 4.94 13.87
N VAL A 73 -5.90 4.24 12.96
CA VAL A 73 -5.54 2.83 13.13
C VAL A 73 -4.02 2.69 13.26
N THR A 74 -3.58 1.80 14.13
CA THR A 74 -2.17 1.49 14.34
C THR A 74 -1.86 0.13 13.75
N LEU A 75 -0.85 0.07 12.89
CA LEU A 75 -0.40 -1.13 12.21
C LEU A 75 0.91 -1.62 12.84
N GLN A 76 0.88 -2.81 13.37
CA GLN A 76 2.06 -3.54 13.80
C GLN A 76 2.65 -4.34 12.63
N PRO A 77 3.90 -4.84 12.71
CA PRO A 77 4.45 -5.69 11.68
C PRO A 77 3.52 -6.86 11.32
N HIS A 78 3.32 -7.06 10.02
CA HIS A 78 2.45 -8.07 9.39
C HIS A 78 0.93 -7.83 9.54
N ASP A 79 0.50 -6.74 10.16
CA ASP A 79 -0.88 -6.29 10.00
C ASP A 79 -1.11 -5.84 8.56
N VAL A 80 -2.35 -5.96 8.07
CA VAL A 80 -2.70 -5.59 6.71
C VAL A 80 -3.88 -4.63 6.72
N LEU A 81 -3.71 -3.46 6.14
CA LEU A 81 -4.76 -2.47 5.94
C LEU A 81 -5.09 -2.39 4.45
N ILE A 82 -6.36 -2.57 4.11
CA ILE A 82 -6.87 -2.44 2.74
C ILE A 82 -7.73 -1.17 2.70
N ILE A 83 -7.32 -0.21 1.89
CA ILE A 83 -7.99 1.08 1.73
C ILE A 83 -8.76 1.08 0.41
N ALA A 84 -10.04 1.42 0.48
CA ALA A 84 -10.88 1.51 -0.71
C ALA A 84 -10.47 2.68 -1.62
N SER A 85 -10.82 2.57 -2.91
CA SER A 85 -10.63 3.62 -3.90
C SER A 85 -11.19 4.97 -3.43
N GLY A 86 -10.44 6.04 -3.58
CA GLY A 86 -10.88 7.41 -3.32
C GLY A 86 -10.94 7.82 -1.86
N GLU A 87 -10.56 6.95 -0.92
CA GLU A 87 -10.59 7.29 0.50
C GLU A 87 -9.44 8.22 0.89
N LEU A 88 -9.80 9.29 1.58
CA LEU A 88 -8.86 10.28 2.09
C LEU A 88 -8.12 9.70 3.31
N HIS A 89 -6.79 9.67 3.26
CA HIS A 89 -5.97 9.10 4.31
C HIS A 89 -4.60 9.76 4.44
N SER A 90 -3.97 9.57 5.60
CA SER A 90 -2.59 9.98 5.86
C SER A 90 -1.85 8.89 6.62
N ILE A 91 -0.53 8.84 6.45
CA ILE A 91 0.33 7.83 7.07
C ILE A 91 1.40 8.54 7.89
N ARG A 92 1.56 8.11 9.15
CA ARG A 92 2.69 8.49 9.99
C ARG A 92 3.63 7.31 10.13
N ALA A 93 4.87 7.50 9.73
CA ALA A 93 5.92 6.49 9.80
C ALA A 93 6.70 6.58 11.13
N PRO A 94 7.27 5.47 11.61
CA PRO A 94 8.25 5.50 12.70
C PRO A 94 9.59 6.06 12.23
N ASN A 95 10.50 6.39 13.16
CA ASN A 95 11.84 6.87 12.82
C ASN A 95 12.66 5.86 12.00
N THR A 96 12.41 4.59 12.21
CA THR A 96 12.93 3.49 11.40
C THR A 96 11.79 2.54 11.09
N GLY A 97 11.61 2.17 9.84
CA GLY A 97 10.54 1.28 9.45
C GLY A 97 10.71 0.75 8.05
N GLU A 98 9.98 -0.30 7.77
CA GLU A 98 9.94 -0.96 6.48
C GLU A 98 8.53 -1.45 6.23
N ARG A 99 8.00 -1.21 5.01
CA ARG A 99 6.63 -1.55 4.68
C ARG A 99 6.44 -1.92 3.21
N TYR A 100 5.46 -2.76 2.95
CA TYR A 100 4.86 -2.92 1.64
C TYR A 100 3.73 -1.91 1.45
N ILE A 101 3.68 -1.31 0.26
CA ILE A 101 2.53 -0.58 -0.24
C ILE A 101 2.20 -1.12 -1.63
N MET A 102 0.95 -1.49 -1.86
CA MET A 102 0.47 -1.90 -3.17
C MET A 102 -0.77 -1.10 -3.54
N ASN A 103 -0.70 -0.35 -4.64
CA ASN A 103 -1.88 0.22 -5.26
C ASN A 103 -2.42 -0.76 -6.31
N TYR A 104 -3.73 -0.86 -6.39
CA TYR A 104 -4.40 -1.72 -7.36
C TYR A 104 -5.48 -0.95 -8.13
N SER A 105 -5.54 -1.21 -9.45
CA SER A 105 -6.52 -0.56 -10.33
C SER A 105 -7.90 -1.17 -10.13
N VAL A 106 -8.78 -0.44 -9.46
CA VAL A 106 -10.17 -0.87 -9.27
C VAL A 106 -10.88 -1.03 -10.61
N SER A 107 -10.67 -0.13 -11.55
CA SER A 107 -11.29 -0.18 -12.88
C SER A 107 -10.88 -1.42 -13.68
N TYR A 108 -9.61 -1.85 -13.54
CA TYR A 108 -9.16 -3.09 -14.18
C TYR A 108 -9.80 -4.33 -13.54
N PHE A 109 -9.73 -4.44 -12.22
CA PHE A 109 -10.25 -5.61 -11.50
C PHE A 109 -11.77 -5.71 -11.51
N HIS A 110 -12.50 -4.60 -11.67
CA HIS A 110 -13.96 -4.62 -11.86
C HIS A 110 -14.41 -5.43 -13.07
N GLN A 111 -13.55 -5.63 -14.04
CA GLN A 111 -13.84 -6.47 -15.22
C GLN A 111 -13.80 -7.98 -14.91
N ILE A 112 -13.24 -8.34 -13.75
CA ILE A 112 -13.17 -9.72 -13.30
C ILE A 112 -14.43 -10.02 -12.47
N GLN A 113 -15.09 -11.12 -12.80
CA GLN A 113 -16.31 -11.55 -12.10
C GLN A 113 -16.10 -11.57 -10.58
N ASP A 114 -17.09 -11.11 -9.85
CA ASP A 114 -17.16 -11.07 -8.38
C ASP A 114 -16.18 -10.09 -7.69
N MET A 115 -15.26 -9.47 -8.41
CA MET A 115 -14.31 -8.51 -7.81
C MET A 115 -15.00 -7.21 -7.38
N ALA A 116 -16.02 -6.76 -8.09
CA ALA A 116 -16.78 -5.57 -7.70
C ALA A 116 -17.46 -5.74 -6.33
N GLU A 117 -18.03 -6.92 -6.08
CA GLU A 117 -18.64 -7.23 -4.78
C GLU A 117 -17.60 -7.33 -3.68
N LEU A 118 -16.45 -7.93 -3.97
CA LEU A 118 -15.32 -8.00 -3.03
C LEU A 118 -14.84 -6.61 -2.62
N PHE A 119 -14.69 -5.69 -3.58
CA PHE A 119 -14.26 -4.31 -3.28
C PHE A 119 -15.24 -3.57 -2.37
N ASN A 120 -16.53 -3.82 -2.51
CA ASN A 120 -17.52 -3.23 -1.62
C ASN A 120 -17.35 -3.68 -0.16
N THR A 121 -16.80 -4.86 0.08
CA THR A 121 -16.53 -5.36 1.43
C THR A 121 -15.37 -4.62 2.11
N PHE A 122 -14.51 -3.94 1.35
CA PHE A 122 -13.37 -3.19 1.88
C PHE A 122 -13.69 -1.74 2.21
N TYR A 123 -14.85 -1.24 1.81
CA TYR A 123 -15.21 0.16 2.00
C TYR A 123 -15.61 0.48 3.45
N PRO A 124 -15.12 1.57 4.06
CA PRO A 124 -14.09 2.51 3.56
C PRO A 124 -12.68 1.92 3.65
N PHE A 125 -12.43 1.02 4.56
CA PHE A 125 -11.22 0.25 4.71
C PHE A 125 -11.48 -1.06 5.46
N ARG A 126 -10.58 -2.01 5.32
CA ARG A 126 -10.56 -3.23 6.12
C ARG A 126 -9.20 -3.41 6.77
N LEU A 127 -9.20 -3.63 8.07
CA LEU A 127 -8.01 -3.92 8.86
C LEU A 127 -8.00 -5.39 9.26
N VAL A 128 -6.90 -6.08 8.96
CA VAL A 128 -6.63 -7.45 9.43
C VAL A 128 -5.38 -7.40 10.30
N THR A 129 -5.54 -7.68 11.59
CA THR A 129 -4.42 -7.65 12.52
C THR A 129 -4.00 -9.07 12.92
N ARG A 130 -2.72 -9.26 13.17
CA ARG A 130 -2.21 -10.52 13.70
C ARG A 130 -2.77 -10.84 15.10
N GLN A 131 -3.17 -9.82 15.83
CA GLN A 131 -3.78 -10.00 17.14
C GLN A 131 -5.17 -10.64 17.05
N GLU A 132 -5.99 -10.22 16.08
CA GLU A 132 -7.36 -10.70 15.91
C GLU A 132 -7.45 -11.95 15.04
N ASP A 133 -6.70 -12.00 13.96
CA ASP A 133 -6.67 -13.12 13.02
C ASP A 133 -5.24 -13.37 12.50
N PRO A 134 -4.40 -14.04 13.32
CA PRO A 134 -2.99 -14.26 12.97
C PRO A 134 -2.81 -15.10 11.71
N GLU A 135 -3.68 -16.06 11.46
CA GLU A 135 -3.59 -16.92 10.27
C GLU A 135 -3.85 -16.12 8.99
N LEU A 136 -4.92 -15.35 8.93
CA LEU A 136 -5.24 -14.54 7.76
C LEU A 136 -4.20 -13.43 7.55
N ALA A 137 -3.76 -12.76 8.61
CA ALA A 137 -2.74 -11.73 8.50
C ALA A 137 -1.42 -12.29 7.93
N ASP A 138 -0.96 -13.43 8.44
CA ASP A 138 0.26 -14.07 7.96
C ASP A 138 0.13 -14.58 6.51
N GLN A 139 -1.03 -15.10 6.12
CA GLN A 139 -1.31 -15.48 4.72
C GLN A 139 -1.28 -14.28 3.78
N LEU A 140 -1.94 -13.19 4.14
CA LEU A 140 -1.94 -11.96 3.32
C LEU A 140 -0.54 -11.36 3.20
N PHE A 141 0.21 -11.31 4.29
CA PHE A 141 1.59 -10.84 4.26
C PHE A 141 2.48 -11.71 3.36
N ALA A 142 2.35 -13.02 3.43
CA ALA A 142 3.10 -13.96 2.58
C ALA A 142 2.75 -13.75 1.08
N VAL A 143 1.49 -13.50 0.75
CA VAL A 143 1.07 -13.19 -0.62
C VAL A 143 1.68 -11.86 -1.10
N LEU A 144 1.72 -10.84 -0.27
CA LEU A 144 2.39 -9.57 -0.61
C LEU A 144 3.87 -9.77 -0.90
N ALA A 145 4.56 -10.60 -0.13
CA ALA A 145 5.96 -10.95 -0.36
C ALA A 145 6.16 -11.70 -1.69
N GLN A 146 5.23 -12.59 -2.05
CA GLN A 146 5.25 -13.28 -3.35
C GLN A 146 5.01 -12.29 -4.50
N ILE A 147 4.05 -11.39 -4.36
CA ILE A 147 3.79 -10.34 -5.37
C ILE A 147 5.02 -9.47 -5.56
N GLU A 148 5.71 -9.06 -4.49
CA GLU A 148 6.97 -8.33 -4.58
C GLU A 148 7.98 -9.08 -5.46
N GLY A 149 8.20 -10.35 -5.18
CA GLY A 149 9.14 -11.19 -5.93
C GLY A 149 8.84 -11.22 -7.42
N GLU A 150 7.59 -11.46 -7.79
CA GLU A 150 7.14 -11.49 -9.17
C GLU A 150 7.19 -10.11 -9.83
N TYR A 151 6.71 -9.08 -9.15
CA TYR A 151 6.64 -7.72 -9.68
C TYR A 151 8.00 -7.17 -10.07
N PHE A 152 9.02 -7.40 -9.26
CA PHE A 152 10.37 -6.89 -9.53
C PHE A 152 11.22 -7.83 -10.37
N SER A 153 10.93 -9.14 -10.44
CA SER A 153 11.68 -10.11 -11.23
C SER A 153 11.32 -10.10 -12.72
N THR A 154 10.06 -9.92 -13.06
CA THR A 154 9.55 -9.98 -14.44
C THR A 154 9.87 -8.73 -15.26
N ASN A 155 10.40 -7.68 -14.65
CA ASN A 155 10.62 -6.37 -15.25
C ASN A 155 12.09 -5.91 -15.17
N CYS A 156 12.98 -6.87 -15.10
CA CYS A 156 14.42 -6.65 -15.18
C CYS A 156 14.91 -6.49 -16.63
#